data_5e5a11e6fb0237e97c1844fa56b037de
#
_entry.id   5e5a11e6fb0237e97c1844fa56b037de
#
_cell.length_a   1.000
_cell.length_b   1.000
_cell.length_c   1.000
_cell.angle_alpha   90.00
_cell.angle_beta   90.00
_cell.angle_gamma   90.00
#
_symmetry.space_group_name_H-M   'P 1'
#
loop_
_entity.id
_entity.type
_entity.pdbx_description
1 polymer ?
#
loop_
_entity_poly.entity_id
_entity_poly.type
_entity_poly.pdbx_seq_one_letter_code
_entity_poly.pdbx_strand_id
1 'polypeptide(L)'
;IGEKGNKFCEDVYNYYKQRSFFLPDGTYDLKISPDVMVEIAREKGYKAEDVEQHLADDTVIYPGYFVTPCNTHTIKHPDAFAKHMVYGSWKKHKLGRKFEKFMKHIVLLARFAILKR
;
A
#
# COMPACT_ATOMS: atom_id res chain seq x y z
N ILE A 1 -0.98 -2.87 13.92
CA ILE A 1 -0.90 -2.95 15.39
C ILE A 1 -1.00 -4.43 15.72
N GLY A 2 -0.07 -4.97 16.47
CA GLY A 2 -0.04 -6.38 16.85
C GLY A 2 0.37 -6.56 18.30
N GLU A 3 -0.04 -7.65 18.90
CA GLU A 3 0.41 -8.08 20.22
C GLU A 3 1.84 -8.58 20.16
N LYS A 4 2.52 -8.61 21.32
CA LYS A 4 3.85 -9.20 21.44
C LYS A 4 3.80 -10.68 21.02
N GLY A 5 4.67 -11.09 20.09
CA GLY A 5 4.72 -12.46 19.59
C GLY A 5 3.75 -12.75 18.43
N ASN A 6 3.15 -11.71 17.84
CA ASN A 6 2.32 -11.88 16.65
C ASN A 6 3.09 -12.60 15.52
N LYS A 7 2.55 -13.69 15.03
CA LYS A 7 3.19 -14.60 14.07
C LYS A 7 3.45 -13.94 12.72
N PHE A 8 2.55 -13.10 12.24
CA PHE A 8 2.74 -12.36 11.00
C PHE A 8 3.96 -11.42 11.08
N CYS A 9 4.10 -10.70 12.20
CA CYS A 9 5.25 -9.82 12.42
C CYS A 9 6.55 -10.60 12.51
N GLU A 10 6.54 -11.78 13.13
CA GLU A 10 7.69 -12.67 13.21
C GLU A 10 8.12 -13.16 11.82
N ASP A 11 7.18 -13.57 10.98
CA ASP A 11 7.45 -14.05 9.62
C ASP A 11 8.03 -12.93 8.74
N VAL A 12 7.47 -11.71 8.83
CA VAL A 12 8.03 -10.52 8.16
C VAL A 12 9.45 -10.23 8.64
N TYR A 13 9.69 -10.28 9.96
CA TYR A 13 11.02 -10.08 10.53
C TYR A 13 12.02 -11.12 10.03
N ASN A 14 11.65 -12.40 10.04
CA ASN A 14 12.50 -13.50 9.59
C ASN A 14 12.81 -13.40 8.09
N TYR A 15 11.85 -12.98 7.28
CA TYR A 15 12.06 -12.69 5.87
C TYR A 15 13.16 -11.64 5.68
N TYR A 16 13.08 -10.51 6.39
CA TYR A 16 14.09 -9.45 6.29
C TYR A 16 15.45 -9.85 6.87
N LYS A 17 15.47 -10.67 7.89
CA LYS A 17 16.72 -11.17 8.49
C LYS A 17 17.56 -12.00 7.51
N GLN A 18 16.91 -12.69 6.57
CA GLN A 18 17.56 -13.53 5.56
C GLN A 18 17.87 -12.77 4.26
N ARG A 19 17.38 -11.53 4.14
CA ARG A 19 17.49 -10.75 2.92
C ARG A 19 18.65 -9.76 2.99
N SER A 20 19.42 -9.67 1.90
CA SER A 20 20.44 -8.63 1.73
C SER A 20 19.91 -7.49 0.88
N PHE A 21 20.19 -6.26 1.28
CA PHE A 21 19.91 -5.08 0.46
C PHE A 21 20.83 -5.01 -0.77
N PHE A 22 22.05 -5.55 -0.68
CA PHE A 22 22.96 -5.68 -1.79
C PHE A 22 22.84 -7.07 -2.39
N LEU A 23 22.55 -7.13 -3.68
CA LEU A 23 22.50 -8.37 -4.43
C LEU A 23 23.93 -8.80 -4.87
N PRO A 24 24.14 -10.11 -5.17
CA PRO A 24 25.45 -10.61 -5.58
C PRO A 24 26.04 -9.95 -6.83
N ASP A 25 25.19 -9.40 -7.69
CA ASP A 25 25.57 -8.66 -8.91
C ASP A 25 25.94 -7.19 -8.64
N GLY A 26 25.95 -6.76 -7.38
CA GLY A 26 26.26 -5.39 -6.96
C GLY A 26 25.08 -4.40 -7.09
N THR A 27 23.92 -4.84 -7.51
CA THR A 27 22.70 -4.02 -7.55
C THR A 27 21.97 -4.00 -6.21
N TYR A 28 20.96 -3.13 -6.10
CA TYR A 28 20.13 -3.04 -4.91
C TYR A 28 18.86 -3.86 -5.05
N ASP A 29 18.49 -4.56 -3.97
CA ASP A 29 17.18 -5.16 -3.86
C ASP A 29 16.11 -4.08 -3.66
N LEU A 30 15.31 -3.83 -4.70
CA LEU A 30 14.28 -2.79 -4.71
C LEU A 30 12.88 -3.30 -4.32
N LYS A 31 12.75 -4.54 -3.85
CA LYS A 31 11.48 -5.09 -3.39
C LYS A 31 11.00 -4.31 -2.17
N ILE A 32 9.85 -3.68 -2.28
CA ILE A 32 9.28 -2.82 -1.24
C ILE A 32 8.55 -3.63 -0.16
N SER A 33 8.49 -3.08 1.06
CA SER A 33 7.83 -3.74 2.21
C SER A 33 6.40 -4.21 1.95
N PRO A 34 5.53 -3.44 1.28
CA PRO A 34 4.18 -3.92 0.97
C PRO A 34 4.16 -5.22 0.15
N ASP A 35 5.08 -5.39 -0.80
CA ASP A 35 5.14 -6.62 -1.62
C ASP A 35 5.51 -7.83 -0.76
N VAL A 36 6.48 -7.68 0.16
CA VAL A 36 6.87 -8.71 1.11
C VAL A 36 5.69 -9.08 2.02
N MET A 37 5.00 -8.09 2.56
CA MET A 37 3.86 -8.31 3.45
C MET A 37 2.71 -9.04 2.72
N VAL A 38 2.45 -8.67 1.46
CA VAL A 38 1.42 -9.33 0.64
C VAL A 38 1.77 -10.79 0.34
N GLU A 39 3.04 -11.12 0.06
CA GLU A 39 3.47 -12.50 -0.15
C GLU A 39 3.22 -13.35 1.10
N ILE A 40 3.69 -12.90 2.26
CA ILE A 40 3.48 -13.60 3.54
C ILE A 40 1.98 -13.71 3.86
N ALA A 41 1.19 -12.66 3.61
CA ALA A 41 -0.25 -12.71 3.82
C ALA A 41 -0.95 -13.73 2.91
N ARG A 42 -0.52 -13.87 1.65
CA ARG A 42 -1.08 -14.85 0.72
C ARG A 42 -0.87 -16.29 1.19
N GLU A 43 0.28 -16.60 1.77
CA GLU A 43 0.56 -17.91 2.38
C GLU A 43 -0.40 -18.22 3.54
N LYS A 44 -0.97 -17.18 4.16
CA LYS A 44 -1.93 -17.28 5.27
C LYS A 44 -3.40 -17.14 4.84
N GLY A 45 -3.67 -17.12 3.53
CA GLY A 45 -5.01 -17.10 2.98
C GLY A 45 -5.52 -15.73 2.52
N TYR A 46 -4.68 -14.68 2.50
CA TYR A 46 -5.06 -13.37 1.99
C TYR A 46 -5.46 -13.43 0.50
N LYS A 47 -6.58 -12.78 0.18
CA LYS A 47 -7.07 -12.52 -1.17
C LYS A 47 -7.01 -11.03 -1.45
N ALA A 48 -6.77 -10.65 -2.71
CA ALA A 48 -6.71 -9.24 -3.13
C ALA A 48 -8.13 -8.66 -3.30
N GLU A 49 -8.89 -8.65 -2.20
CA GLU A 49 -10.25 -8.13 -2.09
C GLU A 49 -10.28 -7.01 -1.05
N ASP A 50 -11.04 -5.95 -1.30
CA ASP A 50 -11.16 -4.80 -0.38
C ASP A 50 -12.27 -5.03 0.67
N VAL A 51 -12.11 -6.10 1.43
CA VAL A 51 -13.00 -6.52 2.53
C VAL A 51 -12.18 -6.89 3.76
N GLU A 52 -12.83 -6.92 4.92
CA GLU A 52 -12.20 -7.46 6.12
C GLU A 52 -11.89 -8.95 5.95
N GLN A 53 -10.66 -9.35 6.29
CA GLN A 53 -10.19 -10.73 6.15
C GLN A 53 -9.48 -11.18 7.43
N HIS A 54 -9.79 -12.40 7.86
CA HIS A 54 -9.13 -13.07 8.96
C HIS A 54 -8.21 -14.15 8.41
N LEU A 55 -6.91 -14.00 8.66
CA LEU A 55 -5.89 -14.93 8.19
C LEU A 55 -5.69 -16.08 9.20
N ALA A 56 -4.97 -17.13 8.77
CA ALA A 56 -4.80 -18.36 9.56
C ALA A 56 -4.06 -18.17 10.91
N ASP A 57 -3.39 -17.05 11.13
CA ASP A 57 -2.61 -16.73 12.33
C ASP A 57 -3.25 -15.62 13.19
N ASP A 58 -4.58 -15.53 13.17
CA ASP A 58 -5.38 -14.50 13.85
C ASP A 58 -5.07 -13.05 13.41
N THR A 59 -4.34 -12.90 12.30
CA THR A 59 -4.10 -11.57 11.70
C THR A 59 -5.36 -11.11 11.00
N VAL A 60 -5.80 -9.89 11.31
CA VAL A 60 -6.93 -9.24 10.64
C VAL A 60 -6.43 -8.20 9.65
N ILE A 61 -6.89 -8.28 8.42
CA ILE A 61 -6.65 -7.27 7.39
C ILE A 61 -7.94 -6.48 7.19
N TYR A 62 -7.85 -5.17 7.42
CA TYR A 62 -8.99 -4.28 7.27
C TYR A 62 -9.08 -3.72 5.84
N PRO A 63 -10.28 -3.38 5.36
CA PRO A 63 -10.50 -2.71 4.09
C PRO A 63 -9.73 -1.40 3.98
N GLY A 64 -9.38 -1.02 2.75
CA GLY A 64 -8.55 0.16 2.48
C GLY A 64 -9.14 1.49 2.95
N TYR A 65 -10.46 1.57 3.16
CA TYR A 65 -11.08 2.81 3.64
C TYR A 65 -10.68 3.20 5.08
N PHE A 66 -10.22 2.27 5.91
CA PHE A 66 -9.70 2.57 7.25
C PHE A 66 -8.44 3.45 7.19
N VAL A 67 -7.65 3.33 6.11
CA VAL A 67 -6.51 4.19 5.84
C VAL A 67 -6.70 4.84 4.47
N THR A 68 -7.33 5.99 4.44
CA THR A 68 -7.65 6.69 3.19
C THR A 68 -6.37 7.08 2.44
N PRO A 69 -6.14 6.59 1.21
CA PRO A 69 -5.01 7.01 0.41
C PRO A 69 -5.13 8.48 0.01
N CYS A 70 -4.00 9.16 -0.08
CA CYS A 70 -3.90 10.58 -0.41
C CYS A 70 -4.60 10.97 -1.73
N ASN A 71 -4.71 10.03 -2.66
CA ASN A 71 -5.26 10.28 -4.00
C ASN A 71 -6.80 10.28 -4.04
N THR A 72 -7.46 9.88 -2.97
CA THR A 72 -8.92 9.89 -2.85
C THR A 72 -9.38 11.08 -2.02
N HIS A 73 -9.05 12.30 -2.48
CA HIS A 73 -9.38 13.54 -1.76
C HIS A 73 -10.89 13.78 -1.56
N THR A 74 -11.74 13.00 -2.19
CA THR A 74 -13.18 13.24 -2.27
C THR A 74 -14.01 12.35 -1.36
N ILE A 75 -13.48 11.25 -0.85
CA ILE A 75 -14.26 10.33 -0.02
C ILE A 75 -13.61 10.23 1.37
N LYS A 76 -14.10 11.04 2.30
CA LYS A 76 -13.85 10.82 3.73
C LYS A 76 -14.80 9.72 4.18
N HIS A 77 -14.27 8.52 4.43
CA HIS A 77 -15.06 7.50 5.11
C HIS A 77 -15.17 7.86 6.58
N PRO A 78 -16.36 7.78 7.22
CA PRO A 78 -16.54 8.15 8.62
C PRO A 78 -15.64 7.32 9.56
N ASP A 79 -15.35 6.08 9.22
CA ASP A 79 -14.53 5.16 10.02
C ASP A 79 -13.04 5.23 9.68
N ALA A 80 -12.61 6.12 8.77
CA ALA A 80 -11.20 6.29 8.44
C ALA A 80 -10.45 6.95 9.60
N PHE A 81 -9.51 6.23 10.21
CA PHE A 81 -8.72 6.74 11.35
C PHE A 81 -7.33 7.24 10.96
N ALA A 82 -6.87 7.00 9.71
CA ALA A 82 -5.57 7.44 9.24
C ALA A 82 -5.60 7.86 7.77
N LYS A 83 -4.65 8.73 7.39
CA LYS A 83 -4.46 9.16 6.00
C LYS A 83 -3.05 8.82 5.54
N HIS A 84 -2.96 8.00 4.50
CA HIS A 84 -1.68 7.68 3.89
C HIS A 84 -1.28 8.78 2.89
N MET A 85 -0.26 9.55 3.20
CA MET A 85 0.13 10.73 2.43
C MET A 85 0.86 10.43 1.12
N VAL A 86 1.32 9.22 0.88
CA VAL A 86 1.94 8.71 -0.37
C VAL A 86 2.97 9.69 -1.00
N TYR A 87 3.81 10.29 -0.20
CA TYR A 87 4.78 11.28 -0.71
C TYR A 87 5.80 10.66 -1.67
N GLY A 88 6.19 9.40 -1.44
CA GLY A 88 7.15 8.70 -2.30
C GLY A 88 8.48 9.46 -2.41
N SER A 89 8.97 10.04 -1.31
CA SER A 89 10.17 10.88 -1.27
C SER A 89 11.43 10.18 -1.78
N TRP A 90 11.48 8.85 -1.69
CA TRP A 90 12.57 8.02 -2.23
C TRP A 90 12.53 7.85 -3.76
N LYS A 91 11.42 8.21 -4.42
CA LYS A 91 11.31 8.09 -5.87
C LYS A 91 11.90 9.33 -6.53
N LYS A 92 12.90 9.18 -7.40
CA LYS A 92 13.37 10.29 -8.24
C LYS A 92 12.20 10.82 -9.09
N HIS A 93 11.76 12.03 -8.79
CA HIS A 93 10.71 12.70 -9.55
C HIS A 93 11.27 13.18 -10.88
N LYS A 94 11.05 12.45 -11.96
CA LYS A 94 11.27 12.98 -13.33
C LYS A 94 10.25 14.09 -13.59
N LEU A 95 10.68 15.18 -14.23
CA LEU A 95 9.84 16.37 -14.55
C LEU A 95 8.50 15.98 -15.23
N GLY A 96 8.52 14.96 -16.10
CA GLY A 96 7.33 14.42 -16.77
C GLY A 96 6.22 13.89 -15.83
N ARG A 97 6.55 13.46 -14.60
CA ARG A 97 5.53 12.97 -13.65
C ARG A 97 4.66 14.08 -13.05
N LYS A 98 5.17 15.32 -12.95
CA LYS A 98 4.34 16.46 -12.52
C LYS A 98 3.29 16.76 -13.58
N PHE A 99 3.66 16.71 -14.84
CA PHE A 99 2.76 16.91 -15.97
C PHE A 99 1.71 15.79 -16.08
N GLU A 100 2.12 14.54 -15.91
CA GLU A 100 1.21 13.39 -15.92
C GLU A 100 0.18 13.45 -14.77
N LYS A 101 0.60 13.83 -13.56
CA LYS A 101 -0.32 14.04 -12.43
C LYS A 101 -1.31 15.19 -12.70
N PHE A 102 -0.84 16.27 -13.29
CA PHE A 102 -1.68 17.41 -13.69
C PHE A 102 -2.71 16.99 -14.74
N MET A 103 -2.30 16.27 -15.79
CA MET A 103 -3.21 15.77 -16.82
C MET A 103 -4.24 14.77 -16.28
N LYS A 104 -3.84 13.85 -15.40
CA LYS A 104 -4.79 12.94 -14.73
C LYS A 104 -5.82 13.69 -13.89
N HIS A 105 -5.43 14.77 -13.24
CA HIS A 105 -6.35 15.61 -12.48
C HIS A 105 -7.38 16.32 -13.37
N ILE A 106 -6.95 16.88 -14.50
CA ILE A 106 -7.84 17.51 -15.50
C ILE A 106 -8.85 16.50 -16.07
N VAL A 107 -8.38 15.28 -16.44
CA VAL A 107 -9.25 14.22 -16.95
C VAL A 107 -10.30 13.81 -15.91
N LEU A 108 -9.89 13.72 -14.64
CA LEU A 108 -10.81 13.40 -13.55
C LEU A 108 -11.89 14.49 -13.38
N LEU A 109 -11.49 15.75 -13.37
CA LEU A 109 -12.43 16.89 -13.28
C LEU A 109 -13.40 16.93 -14.47
N ALA A 110 -12.91 16.67 -15.69
CA ALA A 110 -13.77 16.60 -16.89
C ALA A 110 -14.79 15.46 -16.80
N ARG A 111 -14.42 14.28 -16.31
CA ARG A 111 -15.34 13.17 -16.08
C ARG A 111 -16.43 13.51 -15.07
N PHE A 112 -16.08 14.18 -13.97
CA PHE A 112 -17.07 14.63 -12.98
C PHE A 112 -18.03 15.70 -13.53
N ALA A 113 -17.57 16.59 -14.43
CA ALA A 113 -18.41 17.59 -15.06
C ALA A 113 -19.41 16.97 -16.04
N ILE A 114 -19.05 15.87 -16.71
CA ILE A 114 -19.92 15.14 -17.66
C ILE A 114 -20.99 14.32 -16.91
N LEU A 115 -20.65 13.73 -15.76
CA LEU A 115 -21.57 12.92 -14.96
C LEU A 115 -22.60 13.73 -14.16
N LYS A 116 -22.46 15.06 -14.10
CA LYS A 116 -23.41 15.97 -13.45
C LYS A 116 -24.46 16.59 -14.41
N ARG A 117 -24.46 16.19 -15.67
CA ARG A 117 -25.49 16.49 -16.64
C ARG A 117 -26.41 15.30 -16.87
#